data_0e7977d623bc08aef8b4ddf8e86d5b79
#
_entry.id   0e7977d623bc08aef8b4ddf8e86d5b79
#
_cell.length_a   1.000
_cell.length_b   1.000
_cell.length_c   1.000
_cell.angle_alpha   90.00
_cell.angle_beta   90.00
_cell.angle_gamma   90.00
#
_symmetry.space_group_name_H-M   'P 1'
#
loop_
_entity.id
_entity.type
_entity.pdbx_description
1 polymer ?
#
loop_
_entity_poly.entity_id
_entity_poly.type
_entity_poly.pdbx_seq_one_letter_code
_entity_poly.pdbx_strand_id
1 'polypeptide(L)'
;MLLHAKIPNRIGNAGSLVETFLPWFGLFVPVLLAGALWRRSASAVAALLLPVLVWLNLFGGLLGDKSHAGGELIMVSHNVGADNPDPAGTARALVASGADVLALEELSEQAKGAYEKELAEAYLYHTVQGTVGLWSRLPLSDTRPVDIKTDTGPLGDTKPAAVKMGYNRALRTTVATEHGPLAVYVAHLGSVRVNPRAGFWTTHRDRGAQALGQAVAAERNERVVLLGDLNGTMDDRAFAGVTSRLRPVQDEAGDGFGFSWPAAFPMARIDQILVRGVEPRSASVLPATGSDHLPVATEIDW
;
A
#
# COMPACT_ATOMS: atom_id res chain seq x y z
N MET A 1 20.71 -3.84 -8.56
CA MET A 1 20.09 -2.59 -8.13
C MET A 1 20.07 -1.55 -9.25
N LEU A 2 21.19 -0.95 -9.72
CA LEU A 2 21.18 0.12 -10.77
C LEU A 2 20.36 -0.21 -12.03
N LEU A 3 20.31 -1.46 -12.42
CA LEU A 3 19.63 -1.91 -13.64
C LEU A 3 18.34 -2.70 -13.37
N HIS A 4 17.79 -2.63 -12.15
CA HIS A 4 16.59 -3.40 -11.81
C HIS A 4 15.44 -3.15 -12.80
N ALA A 5 15.20 -1.88 -13.17
CA ALA A 5 14.17 -1.53 -14.14
C ALA A 5 14.41 -2.08 -15.56
N LYS A 6 15.60 -2.63 -15.87
CA LYS A 6 15.92 -3.29 -17.14
C LYS A 6 15.68 -4.81 -17.10
N ILE A 7 15.45 -5.39 -15.91
CA ILE A 7 15.14 -6.82 -15.79
C ILE A 7 13.77 -7.06 -16.42
N PRO A 8 13.65 -7.94 -17.44
CA PRO A 8 12.39 -8.11 -18.14
C PRO A 8 11.40 -8.96 -17.35
N ASN A 9 10.11 -8.59 -17.40
CA ASN A 9 9.02 -9.37 -16.81
C ASN A 9 8.55 -10.55 -17.69
N ARG A 10 9.06 -10.68 -18.91
CA ARG A 10 8.68 -11.78 -19.83
C ARG A 10 9.08 -13.18 -19.34
N ILE A 11 10.00 -13.28 -18.37
CA ILE A 11 10.45 -14.55 -17.78
C ILE A 11 10.01 -14.54 -16.31
N GLY A 12 8.85 -15.15 -16.03
CA GLY A 12 8.35 -15.36 -14.67
C GLY A 12 8.20 -14.07 -13.86
N ASN A 13 8.00 -12.91 -14.48
CA ASN A 13 7.95 -11.58 -13.85
C ASN A 13 9.16 -11.30 -12.93
N ALA A 14 10.35 -11.74 -13.35
CA ALA A 14 11.58 -11.60 -12.55
C ALA A 14 11.91 -10.14 -12.21
N GLY A 15 11.56 -9.19 -13.08
CA GLY A 15 11.70 -7.75 -12.78
C GLY A 15 10.91 -7.33 -11.57
N SER A 16 9.61 -7.60 -11.53
CA SER A 16 8.73 -7.28 -10.39
C SER A 16 9.15 -8.02 -9.11
N LEU A 17 9.60 -9.28 -9.22
CA LEU A 17 10.14 -10.01 -8.07
C LEU A 17 11.35 -9.28 -7.46
N VAL A 18 12.30 -8.87 -8.30
CA VAL A 18 13.49 -8.13 -7.86
C VAL A 18 13.10 -6.77 -7.27
N GLU A 19 12.15 -6.05 -7.88
CA GLU A 19 11.67 -4.75 -7.43
C GLU A 19 10.95 -4.85 -6.08
N THR A 20 10.17 -5.90 -5.84
CA THR A 20 9.51 -6.15 -4.55
C THR A 20 10.51 -6.33 -3.40
N PHE A 21 11.62 -7.03 -3.64
CA PHE A 21 12.63 -7.33 -2.61
C PHE A 21 13.92 -6.51 -2.75
N LEU A 22 13.87 -5.42 -3.50
CA LEU A 22 15.04 -4.59 -3.79
C LEU A 22 15.78 -4.07 -2.54
N PRO A 23 15.10 -3.64 -1.44
CA PRO A 23 15.76 -3.23 -0.22
C PRO A 23 16.66 -4.31 0.40
N TRP A 24 16.26 -5.58 0.31
CA TRP A 24 16.97 -6.71 0.89
C TRP A 24 18.29 -7.03 0.20
N PHE A 25 18.52 -6.52 -1.01
CA PHE A 25 19.81 -6.67 -1.70
C PHE A 25 20.95 -5.98 -0.95
N GLY A 26 20.68 -5.05 -0.05
CA GLY A 26 21.66 -4.48 0.87
C GLY A 26 22.35 -5.51 1.76
N LEU A 27 21.65 -6.62 2.11
CA LEU A 27 22.21 -7.68 2.93
C LEU A 27 23.36 -8.46 2.23
N PHE A 28 23.45 -8.41 0.91
CA PHE A 28 24.59 -9.00 0.20
C PHE A 28 25.89 -8.24 0.44
N VAL A 29 25.82 -6.95 0.78
CA VAL A 29 27.01 -6.13 1.01
C VAL A 29 27.88 -6.67 2.16
N PRO A 30 27.37 -6.88 3.39
CA PRO A 30 28.17 -7.43 4.48
C PRO A 30 28.67 -8.86 4.20
N VAL A 31 27.88 -9.70 3.50
CA VAL A 31 28.29 -11.06 3.12
C VAL A 31 29.47 -11.01 2.15
N LEU A 32 29.39 -10.17 1.11
CA LEU A 32 30.47 -10.00 0.14
C LEU A 32 31.69 -9.34 0.77
N LEU A 33 31.51 -8.41 1.72
CA LEU A 33 32.61 -7.81 2.49
C LEU A 33 33.36 -8.87 3.31
N ALA A 34 32.64 -9.74 4.02
CA ALA A 34 33.25 -10.84 4.74
C ALA A 34 34.11 -11.74 3.82
N GLY A 35 33.59 -12.06 2.64
CA GLY A 35 34.32 -12.82 1.63
C GLY A 35 35.58 -12.10 1.09
N ALA A 36 35.48 -10.79 0.85
CA ALA A 36 36.59 -9.96 0.39
C ALA A 36 37.72 -9.86 1.46
N LEU A 37 37.32 -9.70 2.72
CA LEU A 37 38.26 -9.68 3.86
C LEU A 37 38.92 -11.03 4.08
N TRP A 38 38.15 -12.14 3.99
CA TRP A 38 38.71 -13.50 4.04
C TRP A 38 39.79 -13.71 2.98
N ARG A 39 39.52 -13.28 1.76
CA ARG A 39 40.47 -13.38 0.66
C ARG A 39 41.57 -12.31 0.69
N ARG A 40 41.56 -11.39 1.68
CA ARG A 40 42.50 -10.26 1.82
C ARG A 40 42.64 -9.45 0.52
N SER A 41 41.52 -9.24 -0.19
CA SER A 41 41.49 -8.56 -1.50
C SER A 41 41.04 -7.11 -1.33
N ALA A 42 41.99 -6.16 -1.38
CA ALA A 42 41.72 -4.75 -1.32
C ALA A 42 40.85 -4.28 -2.51
N SER A 43 41.09 -4.85 -3.70
CA SER A 43 40.27 -4.52 -4.88
C SER A 43 38.80 -4.98 -4.75
N ALA A 44 38.54 -6.12 -4.12
CA ALA A 44 37.17 -6.58 -3.86
C ALA A 44 36.49 -5.70 -2.83
N VAL A 45 37.19 -5.26 -1.77
CA VAL A 45 36.65 -4.29 -0.80
C VAL A 45 36.32 -2.96 -1.50
N ALA A 46 37.23 -2.43 -2.33
CA ALA A 46 36.97 -1.21 -3.09
C ALA A 46 35.78 -1.33 -4.05
N ALA A 47 35.60 -2.49 -4.70
CA ALA A 47 34.48 -2.73 -5.61
C ALA A 47 33.12 -2.70 -4.90
N LEU A 48 33.06 -2.99 -3.59
CA LEU A 48 31.82 -2.94 -2.81
C LEU A 48 31.33 -1.51 -2.56
N LEU A 49 32.15 -0.48 -2.77
CA LEU A 49 31.70 0.91 -2.67
C LEU A 49 30.54 1.20 -3.64
N LEU A 50 30.59 0.62 -4.84
CA LEU A 50 29.51 0.84 -5.84
C LEU A 50 28.15 0.30 -5.35
N PRO A 51 27.95 -0.97 -4.98
CA PRO A 51 26.66 -1.44 -4.49
C PRO A 51 26.21 -0.75 -3.20
N VAL A 52 27.13 -0.36 -2.32
CA VAL A 52 26.81 0.43 -1.12
C VAL A 52 26.23 1.80 -1.50
N LEU A 53 26.93 2.55 -2.35
CA LEU A 53 26.47 3.89 -2.78
C LEU A 53 25.13 3.82 -3.52
N VAL A 54 24.93 2.79 -4.36
CA VAL A 54 23.66 2.60 -5.06
C VAL A 54 22.54 2.29 -4.08
N TRP A 55 22.78 1.41 -3.11
CA TRP A 55 21.78 1.06 -2.11
C TRP A 55 21.44 2.25 -1.21
N LEU A 56 22.43 3.00 -0.76
CA LEU A 56 22.23 4.22 0.02
C LEU A 56 21.51 5.31 -0.77
N ASN A 57 21.75 5.43 -2.07
CA ASN A 57 21.02 6.36 -2.92
C ASN A 57 19.54 5.98 -3.07
N LEU A 58 19.22 4.69 -3.15
CA LEU A 58 17.85 4.21 -3.27
C LEU A 58 17.09 4.21 -1.94
N PHE A 59 17.75 3.82 -0.86
CA PHE A 59 17.10 3.49 0.41
C PHE A 59 17.65 4.25 1.61
N GLY A 60 18.72 5.01 1.46
CA GLY A 60 19.33 5.76 2.56
C GLY A 60 18.35 6.74 3.23
N GLY A 61 17.42 7.29 2.46
CA GLY A 61 16.34 8.12 2.99
C GLY A 61 15.34 7.39 3.88
N LEU A 62 15.33 6.05 3.88
CA LEU A 62 14.46 5.22 4.72
C LEU A 62 15.17 4.73 6.01
N LEU A 63 16.42 5.12 6.25
CA LEU A 63 17.21 4.69 7.42
C LEU A 63 16.96 5.53 8.66
N GLY A 64 16.24 6.63 8.57
CA GLY A 64 16.00 7.56 9.65
C GLY A 64 14.53 7.91 9.79
N ASP A 65 14.16 8.36 10.96
CA ASP A 65 12.86 8.94 11.23
C ASP A 65 12.78 10.35 10.59
N LYS A 66 11.80 10.53 9.72
CA LYS A 66 11.47 11.79 9.03
C LYS A 66 10.15 12.37 9.52
N SER A 67 9.57 11.80 10.57
CA SER A 67 8.31 12.28 11.11
C SER A 67 8.46 13.65 11.76
N HIS A 68 7.42 14.45 11.60
CA HIS A 68 7.28 15.76 12.23
C HIS A 68 5.92 15.82 12.94
N ALA A 69 5.88 16.36 14.14
CA ALA A 69 4.64 16.52 14.87
C ALA A 69 3.72 17.56 14.21
N GLY A 70 2.42 17.45 14.41
CA GLY A 70 1.45 18.48 14.06
C GLY A 70 0.65 18.25 12.78
N GLY A 71 0.41 17.00 12.41
CA GLY A 71 -0.59 16.68 11.39
C GLY A 71 -2.01 16.97 11.86
N GLU A 72 -2.86 17.49 10.98
CA GLU A 72 -4.24 17.86 11.30
C GLU A 72 -5.23 16.73 11.04
N LEU A 73 -4.88 15.75 10.20
CA LEU A 73 -5.74 14.62 9.85
C LEU A 73 -4.98 13.30 9.91
N ILE A 74 -5.47 12.38 10.75
CA ILE A 74 -4.90 11.05 10.92
C ILE A 74 -5.64 10.07 9.99
N MET A 75 -4.91 9.40 9.11
CA MET A 75 -5.46 8.42 8.19
C MET A 75 -4.80 7.07 8.39
N VAL A 76 -5.60 6.01 8.43
CA VAL A 76 -5.15 4.63 8.61
C VAL A 76 -5.70 3.75 7.49
N SER A 77 -4.90 2.84 6.98
CA SER A 77 -5.30 1.76 6.07
C SER A 77 -4.94 0.41 6.65
N HIS A 78 -5.85 -0.55 6.50
CA HIS A 78 -5.62 -1.91 6.98
C HIS A 78 -6.33 -2.97 6.15
N ASN A 79 -5.57 -3.86 5.54
CA ASN A 79 -6.10 -5.14 5.09
C ASN A 79 -6.39 -5.99 6.33
N VAL A 80 -7.67 -6.15 6.65
CA VAL A 80 -8.12 -6.78 7.89
C VAL A 80 -8.07 -8.31 7.84
N GLY A 81 -7.77 -8.89 6.68
CA GLY A 81 -7.75 -10.33 6.44
C GLY A 81 -9.17 -10.93 6.40
N ALA A 82 -9.53 -11.54 5.26
CA ALA A 82 -10.86 -12.13 5.08
C ALA A 82 -11.19 -13.23 6.13
N ASP A 83 -10.16 -13.92 6.61
CA ASP A 83 -10.25 -15.01 7.59
C ASP A 83 -9.82 -14.57 9.00
N ASN A 84 -9.82 -13.26 9.30
CA ASN A 84 -9.45 -12.72 10.61
C ASN A 84 -10.29 -13.35 11.72
N PRO A 85 -9.66 -13.99 12.75
CA PRO A 85 -10.39 -14.69 13.81
C PRO A 85 -11.07 -13.75 14.82
N ASP A 86 -10.63 -12.47 14.89
CA ASP A 86 -11.19 -11.47 15.81
C ASP A 86 -11.43 -10.12 15.13
N PRO A 87 -12.46 -10.02 14.28
CA PRO A 87 -12.83 -8.75 13.64
C PRO A 87 -13.16 -7.64 14.63
N ALA A 88 -13.83 -7.97 15.73
CA ALA A 88 -14.21 -6.99 16.75
C ALA A 88 -12.99 -6.42 17.50
N GLY A 89 -12.04 -7.27 17.88
CA GLY A 89 -10.79 -6.84 18.50
C GLY A 89 -9.95 -5.99 17.55
N THR A 90 -9.88 -6.38 16.29
CA THR A 90 -9.22 -5.58 15.24
C THR A 90 -9.87 -4.19 15.10
N ALA A 91 -11.20 -4.11 15.02
CA ALA A 91 -11.92 -2.84 14.94
C ALA A 91 -11.60 -1.93 16.15
N ARG A 92 -11.64 -2.48 17.38
CA ARG A 92 -11.28 -1.72 18.60
C ARG A 92 -9.83 -1.21 18.58
N ALA A 93 -8.88 -2.03 18.12
CA ALA A 93 -7.49 -1.60 17.99
C ALA A 93 -7.34 -0.46 16.98
N LEU A 94 -8.09 -0.50 15.87
CA LEU A 94 -8.10 0.56 14.87
C LEU A 94 -8.76 1.86 15.40
N VAL A 95 -9.83 1.76 16.17
CA VAL A 95 -10.41 2.94 16.86
C VAL A 95 -9.39 3.55 17.83
N ALA A 96 -8.65 2.71 18.57
CA ALA A 96 -7.64 3.17 19.53
C ALA A 96 -6.43 3.87 18.85
N SER A 97 -6.23 3.69 17.53
CA SER A 97 -5.21 4.44 16.77
C SER A 97 -5.52 5.94 16.65
N GLY A 98 -6.75 6.35 16.95
CA GLY A 98 -7.17 7.76 16.86
C GLY A 98 -7.47 8.24 15.45
N ALA A 99 -7.49 7.37 14.43
CA ALA A 99 -7.71 7.74 13.04
C ALA A 99 -8.97 8.58 12.85
N ASP A 100 -8.90 9.63 12.04
CA ASP A 100 -10.05 10.41 11.59
C ASP A 100 -10.69 9.79 10.35
N VAL A 101 -9.85 9.15 9.53
CA VAL A 101 -10.25 8.41 8.33
C VAL A 101 -9.58 7.04 8.34
N LEU A 102 -10.39 6.00 8.26
CA LEU A 102 -9.98 4.61 8.33
C LEU A 102 -10.43 3.86 7.07
N ALA A 103 -9.48 3.35 6.29
CA ALA A 103 -9.71 2.49 5.14
C ALA A 103 -9.51 1.02 5.54
N LEU A 104 -10.44 0.16 5.13
CA LEU A 104 -10.37 -1.28 5.36
C LEU A 104 -10.47 -2.05 4.05
N GLU A 105 -9.64 -3.06 3.91
CA GLU A 105 -9.60 -3.99 2.79
C GLU A 105 -9.87 -5.42 3.29
N GLU A 106 -10.27 -6.31 2.39
CA GLU A 106 -10.68 -7.71 2.68
C GLU A 106 -11.85 -7.84 3.65
N LEU A 107 -12.78 -6.90 3.61
CA LEU A 107 -14.05 -7.02 4.34
C LEU A 107 -14.86 -8.20 3.80
N SER A 108 -14.83 -9.32 4.52
CA SER A 108 -15.69 -10.48 4.19
C SER A 108 -17.13 -10.22 4.61
N GLU A 109 -18.11 -10.81 3.91
CA GLU A 109 -19.53 -10.68 4.26
C GLU A 109 -19.82 -11.17 5.69
N GLN A 110 -19.04 -12.14 6.18
CA GLN A 110 -19.18 -12.68 7.55
C GLN A 110 -18.68 -11.70 8.61
N ALA A 111 -17.57 -10.98 8.34
CA ALA A 111 -16.94 -10.08 9.31
C ALA A 111 -17.48 -8.64 9.25
N LYS A 112 -18.07 -8.24 8.13
CA LYS A 112 -18.53 -6.88 7.87
C LYS A 112 -19.42 -6.30 8.97
N GLY A 113 -20.43 -7.08 9.43
CA GLY A 113 -21.33 -6.64 10.49
C GLY A 113 -20.62 -6.39 11.83
N ALA A 114 -19.51 -7.10 12.12
CA ALA A 114 -18.72 -6.84 13.31
C ALA A 114 -17.95 -5.51 13.20
N TYR A 115 -17.33 -5.23 12.05
CA TYR A 115 -16.68 -3.94 11.83
C TYR A 115 -17.68 -2.78 11.87
N GLU A 116 -18.81 -2.88 11.17
CA GLU A 116 -19.86 -1.86 11.17
C GLU A 116 -20.33 -1.53 12.59
N LYS A 117 -20.55 -2.55 13.41
CA LYS A 117 -21.00 -2.39 14.81
C LYS A 117 -19.94 -1.69 15.69
N GLU A 118 -18.70 -2.22 15.68
CA GLU A 118 -17.64 -1.72 16.56
C GLU A 118 -17.14 -0.32 16.16
N LEU A 119 -17.23 0.04 14.88
CA LEU A 119 -16.78 1.33 14.37
C LEU A 119 -17.86 2.42 14.42
N ALA A 120 -19.16 2.07 14.60
CA ALA A 120 -20.29 3.01 14.49
C ALA A 120 -20.23 4.16 15.47
N GLU A 121 -19.73 3.95 16.69
CA GLU A 121 -19.64 5.00 17.71
C GLU A 121 -18.52 6.02 17.40
N ALA A 122 -17.40 5.53 16.86
CA ALA A 122 -16.23 6.36 16.57
C ALA A 122 -16.32 7.11 15.25
N TYR A 123 -17.06 6.56 14.26
CA TYR A 123 -17.15 7.08 12.90
C TYR A 123 -18.60 7.27 12.47
N LEU A 124 -19.03 8.52 12.38
CA LEU A 124 -20.41 8.88 11.99
C LEU A 124 -20.70 8.62 10.51
N TYR A 125 -19.68 8.60 9.68
CA TYR A 125 -19.81 8.44 8.24
C TYR A 125 -19.05 7.23 7.77
N HIS A 126 -19.65 6.39 6.95
CA HIS A 126 -18.93 5.28 6.31
C HIS A 126 -19.54 4.92 4.96
N THR A 127 -18.76 4.24 4.16
CA THR A 127 -19.18 3.67 2.88
C THR A 127 -18.43 2.37 2.62
N VAL A 128 -19.12 1.38 2.09
CA VAL A 128 -18.54 0.09 1.72
C VAL A 128 -18.91 -0.24 0.28
N GLN A 129 -17.92 -0.68 -0.50
CA GLN A 129 -18.08 -1.09 -1.89
C GLN A 129 -17.38 -2.45 -2.11
N GLY A 130 -18.18 -3.52 -2.16
CA GLY A 130 -17.64 -4.88 -2.24
C GLY A 130 -16.85 -5.23 -1.00
N THR A 131 -15.54 -5.45 -1.15
CA THR A 131 -14.65 -5.88 -0.06
C THR A 131 -13.78 -4.75 0.51
N VAL A 132 -14.03 -3.49 0.14
CA VAL A 132 -13.32 -2.32 0.67
C VAL A 132 -14.30 -1.33 1.27
N GLY A 133 -13.86 -0.63 2.31
CA GLY A 133 -14.68 0.37 2.99
C GLY A 133 -13.87 1.54 3.51
N LEU A 134 -14.54 2.66 3.74
CA LEU A 134 -14.00 3.83 4.39
C LEU A 134 -14.93 4.26 5.52
N TRP A 135 -14.37 4.47 6.69
CA TRP A 135 -14.99 5.06 7.87
C TRP A 135 -14.36 6.41 8.14
N SER A 136 -15.17 7.39 8.50
CA SER A 136 -14.71 8.77 8.70
C SER A 136 -15.46 9.47 9.83
N ARG A 137 -14.75 10.28 10.59
CA ARG A 137 -15.34 11.27 11.51
C ARG A 137 -15.92 12.48 10.76
N LEU A 138 -15.43 12.71 9.53
CA LEU A 138 -15.79 13.81 8.66
C LEU A 138 -16.84 13.39 7.62
N PRO A 139 -17.71 14.30 7.13
CA PRO A 139 -18.73 13.96 6.14
C PRO A 139 -18.17 13.42 4.83
N LEU A 140 -18.85 12.40 4.28
CA LEU A 140 -18.52 11.76 3.00
C LEU A 140 -19.51 12.17 1.92
N SER A 141 -19.02 12.32 0.69
CA SER A 141 -19.85 12.63 -0.48
C SER A 141 -19.22 12.07 -1.77
N ASP A 142 -19.97 12.08 -2.87
CA ASP A 142 -19.50 11.65 -4.21
C ASP A 142 -18.78 10.28 -4.17
N THR A 143 -19.39 9.33 -3.44
CA THR A 143 -18.88 7.97 -3.36
C THR A 143 -19.23 7.18 -4.61
N ARG A 144 -18.23 6.53 -5.21
CA ARG A 144 -18.39 5.68 -6.37
C ARG A 144 -17.37 4.54 -6.41
N PRO A 145 -17.72 3.40 -7.01
CA PRO A 145 -16.75 2.35 -7.27
C PRO A 145 -15.70 2.80 -8.28
N VAL A 146 -14.49 2.26 -8.14
CA VAL A 146 -13.40 2.40 -9.12
C VAL A 146 -13.16 1.04 -9.76
N ASP A 147 -13.29 0.96 -11.08
CA ASP A 147 -13.06 -0.29 -11.81
C ASP A 147 -11.55 -0.54 -11.97
N ILE A 148 -11.00 -1.37 -11.11
CA ILE A 148 -9.58 -1.79 -11.13
C ILE A 148 -9.36 -3.12 -11.86
N LYS A 149 -10.30 -3.55 -12.69
CA LYS A 149 -10.18 -4.76 -13.54
C LYS A 149 -9.90 -6.04 -12.74
N THR A 150 -10.46 -6.18 -11.54
CA THR A 150 -10.27 -7.37 -10.70
C THR A 150 -11.06 -8.58 -11.17
N ASP A 151 -12.13 -8.38 -11.93
CA ASP A 151 -12.96 -9.46 -12.43
C ASP A 151 -12.37 -10.03 -13.72
N THR A 152 -11.48 -10.98 -13.55
CA THR A 152 -10.77 -11.67 -14.63
C THR A 152 -11.11 -13.16 -14.71
N GLY A 153 -12.23 -13.56 -14.09
CA GLY A 153 -12.75 -14.92 -14.26
C GLY A 153 -13.19 -15.20 -15.69
N PRO A 154 -13.50 -16.46 -16.08
CA PRO A 154 -13.95 -16.81 -17.42
C PRO A 154 -15.19 -16.03 -17.89
N LEU A 155 -15.92 -15.42 -16.98
CA LEU A 155 -17.10 -14.59 -17.23
C LEU A 155 -16.85 -13.08 -17.01
N GLY A 156 -15.59 -12.65 -16.81
CA GLY A 156 -15.23 -11.31 -16.35
C GLY A 156 -16.04 -10.17 -16.98
N ASP A 157 -15.85 -9.91 -18.26
CA ASP A 157 -16.50 -8.79 -18.94
C ASP A 157 -17.98 -9.03 -19.27
N THR A 158 -18.47 -10.26 -19.16
CA THR A 158 -19.87 -10.62 -19.46
C THR A 158 -20.80 -10.53 -18.25
N LYS A 159 -20.27 -10.36 -17.04
CA LYS A 159 -21.09 -10.24 -15.83
C LYS A 159 -21.89 -8.93 -15.84
N PRO A 160 -23.17 -8.95 -15.39
CA PRO A 160 -23.95 -7.74 -15.17
C PRO A 160 -23.24 -6.76 -14.22
N ALA A 161 -23.44 -5.47 -14.43
CA ALA A 161 -22.80 -4.43 -13.60
C ALA A 161 -23.05 -4.60 -12.09
N ALA A 162 -24.27 -5.02 -11.69
CA ALA A 162 -24.61 -5.29 -10.29
C ALA A 162 -23.76 -6.42 -9.69
N VAL A 163 -23.45 -7.47 -10.47
CA VAL A 163 -22.58 -8.58 -10.04
C VAL A 163 -21.13 -8.12 -9.95
N LYS A 164 -20.67 -7.30 -10.91
CA LYS A 164 -19.32 -6.70 -10.86
C LYS A 164 -19.14 -5.81 -9.64
N MET A 165 -20.16 -5.04 -9.27
CA MET A 165 -20.11 -4.18 -8.07
C MET A 165 -20.02 -4.97 -6.76
N GLY A 166 -20.65 -6.14 -6.65
CA GLY A 166 -20.55 -7.01 -5.48
C GLY A 166 -19.12 -7.56 -5.24
N TYR A 167 -18.29 -7.56 -6.28
CA TYR A 167 -16.88 -7.97 -6.20
C TYR A 167 -15.91 -6.80 -6.31
N ASN A 168 -16.41 -5.56 -6.17
CA ASN A 168 -15.54 -4.39 -6.29
C ASN A 168 -14.51 -4.36 -5.16
N ARG A 169 -13.30 -3.96 -5.49
CA ARG A 169 -12.16 -3.89 -4.58
C ARG A 169 -11.53 -2.50 -4.57
N ALA A 170 -12.21 -1.50 -5.07
CA ALA A 170 -11.79 -0.11 -4.96
C ALA A 170 -12.97 0.85 -4.99
N LEU A 171 -12.86 1.92 -4.22
CA LEU A 171 -13.80 3.02 -4.18
C LEU A 171 -13.08 4.37 -4.22
N ARG A 172 -13.82 5.38 -4.60
CA ARG A 172 -13.46 6.79 -4.46
C ARG A 172 -14.57 7.50 -3.72
N THR A 173 -14.22 8.32 -2.73
CA THR A 173 -15.16 9.21 -2.03
C THR A 173 -14.51 10.58 -1.81
N THR A 174 -15.30 11.57 -1.46
CA THR A 174 -14.81 12.87 -1.03
C THR A 174 -15.04 13.03 0.47
N VAL A 175 -13.98 13.32 1.21
CA VAL A 175 -14.03 13.72 2.62
C VAL A 175 -14.12 15.24 2.67
N ALA A 176 -15.11 15.78 3.38
CA ALA A 176 -15.26 17.21 3.57
C ALA A 176 -14.41 17.65 4.76
N THR A 177 -13.35 18.40 4.50
CA THR A 177 -12.47 18.97 5.53
C THR A 177 -12.67 20.48 5.66
N GLU A 178 -12.14 21.08 6.73
CA GLU A 178 -12.16 22.55 6.92
C GLU A 178 -11.35 23.28 5.85
N HIS A 179 -10.37 22.59 5.23
CA HIS A 179 -9.55 23.10 4.15
C HIS A 179 -10.12 22.84 2.75
N GLY A 180 -11.35 22.29 2.68
CA GLY A 180 -12.04 21.95 1.44
C GLY A 180 -12.06 20.46 1.15
N PRO A 181 -12.49 20.06 -0.06
CA PRO A 181 -12.70 18.65 -0.38
C PRO A 181 -11.37 17.89 -0.55
N LEU A 182 -11.29 16.71 0.07
CA LEU A 182 -10.21 15.74 -0.09
C LEU A 182 -10.74 14.52 -0.83
N ALA A 183 -10.23 14.22 -2.02
CA ALA A 183 -10.55 12.98 -2.72
C ALA A 183 -9.78 11.82 -2.11
N VAL A 184 -10.51 10.80 -1.64
CA VAL A 184 -9.92 9.61 -1.02
C VAL A 184 -10.25 8.39 -1.85
N TYR A 185 -9.22 7.66 -2.22
CA TYR A 185 -9.29 6.36 -2.90
C TYR A 185 -8.92 5.26 -1.91
N VAL A 186 -9.72 4.20 -1.87
CA VAL A 186 -9.38 2.95 -1.18
C VAL A 186 -9.28 1.87 -2.23
N ALA A 187 -8.19 1.10 -2.25
CA ALA A 187 -7.98 0.08 -3.25
C ALA A 187 -7.29 -1.16 -2.69
N HIS A 188 -7.82 -2.33 -3.03
CA HIS A 188 -7.17 -3.61 -2.80
C HIS A 188 -6.88 -4.30 -4.13
N LEU A 189 -5.63 -4.26 -4.59
CA LEU A 189 -5.22 -4.84 -5.86
C LEU A 189 -5.12 -6.36 -5.79
N GLY A 190 -5.01 -7.01 -6.94
CA GLY A 190 -4.92 -8.46 -7.02
C GLY A 190 -3.66 -9.01 -6.34
N SER A 191 -3.82 -10.04 -5.51
CA SER A 191 -2.70 -10.68 -4.81
C SER A 191 -1.68 -11.26 -5.79
N VAL A 192 -0.41 -11.07 -5.47
CA VAL A 192 0.71 -11.68 -6.19
C VAL A 192 0.88 -13.13 -5.73
N ARG A 193 1.21 -14.02 -6.65
CA ARG A 193 1.35 -15.45 -6.35
C ARG A 193 2.63 -16.01 -6.94
N VAL A 194 3.33 -16.86 -6.19
CA VAL A 194 4.41 -17.67 -6.74
C VAL A 194 3.80 -18.90 -7.41
N ASN A 195 3.96 -19.00 -8.71
CA ASN A 195 3.44 -20.12 -9.50
C ASN A 195 4.62 -20.90 -10.11
N PRO A 196 4.71 -22.24 -9.95
CA PRO A 196 5.82 -23.03 -10.49
C PRO A 196 6.02 -22.92 -12.01
N ARG A 197 4.95 -22.61 -12.77
CA ARG A 197 4.99 -22.47 -14.24
C ARG A 197 5.08 -21.02 -14.71
N ALA A 198 4.47 -20.08 -13.97
CA ALA A 198 4.39 -18.67 -14.35
C ALA A 198 5.34 -17.76 -13.56
N GLY A 199 6.06 -18.30 -12.57
CA GLY A 199 6.96 -17.53 -11.71
C GLY A 199 6.21 -16.62 -10.73
N PHE A 200 6.63 -15.38 -10.62
CA PHE A 200 6.04 -14.34 -9.78
C PHE A 200 4.85 -13.71 -10.51
N TRP A 201 3.66 -14.29 -10.35
CA TRP A 201 2.49 -13.93 -11.13
C TRP A 201 1.82 -12.65 -10.62
N THR A 202 1.90 -11.58 -11.41
CA THR A 202 1.46 -10.23 -11.05
C THR A 202 0.34 -9.69 -11.95
N THR A 203 -0.14 -10.47 -12.93
CA THR A 203 -0.99 -9.98 -14.03
C THR A 203 -2.24 -9.22 -13.56
N HIS A 204 -2.92 -9.71 -12.52
CA HIS A 204 -4.13 -9.05 -12.00
C HIS A 204 -3.78 -7.74 -11.28
N ARG A 205 -2.72 -7.74 -10.48
CA ARG A 205 -2.20 -6.55 -9.82
C ARG A 205 -1.81 -5.49 -10.83
N ASP A 206 -1.05 -5.85 -11.86
CA ASP A 206 -0.53 -4.90 -12.85
C ASP A 206 -1.65 -4.23 -13.65
N ARG A 207 -2.69 -5.00 -14.02
CA ARG A 207 -3.90 -4.45 -14.66
C ARG A 207 -4.65 -3.51 -13.72
N GLY A 208 -4.78 -3.89 -12.44
CA GLY A 208 -5.39 -3.05 -11.41
C GLY A 208 -4.60 -1.76 -11.18
N ALA A 209 -3.27 -1.84 -11.09
CA ALA A 209 -2.39 -0.68 -10.93
C ALA A 209 -2.52 0.29 -12.12
N GLN A 210 -2.59 -0.24 -13.35
CA GLN A 210 -2.82 0.57 -14.54
C GLN A 210 -4.18 1.29 -14.51
N ALA A 211 -5.25 0.57 -14.17
CA ALA A 211 -6.60 1.13 -14.09
C ALA A 211 -6.71 2.18 -12.97
N LEU A 212 -6.10 1.91 -11.81
CA LEU A 212 -6.03 2.85 -10.69
C LEU A 212 -5.24 4.12 -11.09
N GLY A 213 -4.10 3.97 -11.76
CA GLY A 213 -3.33 5.10 -12.28
C GLY A 213 -4.13 5.97 -13.26
N GLN A 214 -4.96 5.36 -14.12
CA GLN A 214 -5.87 6.09 -15.01
C GLN A 214 -6.96 6.83 -14.23
N ALA A 215 -7.54 6.21 -13.19
CA ALA A 215 -8.56 6.83 -12.35
C ALA A 215 -8.00 8.05 -11.61
N VAL A 216 -6.81 7.91 -11.00
CA VAL A 216 -6.10 9.01 -10.31
C VAL A 216 -5.70 10.12 -11.29
N ALA A 217 -5.29 9.77 -12.52
CA ALA A 217 -4.97 10.77 -13.55
C ALA A 217 -6.20 11.59 -14.01
N ALA A 218 -7.39 10.99 -13.95
CA ALA A 218 -8.66 11.64 -14.28
C ALA A 218 -9.25 12.44 -13.11
N GLU A 219 -8.70 12.31 -11.87
CA GLU A 219 -9.20 13.01 -10.71
C GLU A 219 -8.92 14.52 -10.80
N ARG A 220 -10.00 15.29 -10.67
CA ARG A 220 -9.97 16.75 -10.79
C ARG A 220 -9.66 17.47 -9.48
N ASN A 221 -9.85 16.78 -8.34
CA ASN A 221 -9.51 17.35 -7.05
C ASN A 221 -7.98 17.50 -6.95
N GLU A 222 -7.52 18.65 -6.49
CA GLU A 222 -6.11 18.92 -6.29
C GLU A 222 -5.53 18.10 -5.15
N ARG A 223 -6.34 17.87 -4.09
CA ARG A 223 -5.98 17.09 -2.91
C ARG A 223 -6.49 15.68 -3.02
N VAL A 224 -5.58 14.74 -3.04
CA VAL A 224 -5.88 13.31 -3.23
C VAL A 224 -5.09 12.47 -2.24
N VAL A 225 -5.76 11.51 -1.62
CA VAL A 225 -5.13 10.44 -0.85
C VAL A 225 -5.58 9.10 -1.43
N LEU A 226 -4.64 8.21 -1.66
CA LEU A 226 -4.86 6.82 -2.00
C LEU A 226 -4.36 5.96 -0.85
N LEU A 227 -5.25 5.11 -0.30
CA LEU A 227 -4.94 4.15 0.74
C LEU A 227 -5.24 2.73 0.24
N GLY A 228 -4.51 1.73 0.73
CA GLY A 228 -4.88 0.35 0.56
C GLY A 228 -3.74 -0.63 0.39
N ASP A 229 -4.12 -1.89 0.33
CA ASP A 229 -3.25 -2.99 -0.05
C ASP A 229 -3.10 -3.02 -1.58
N LEU A 230 -1.98 -2.49 -2.06
CA LEU A 230 -1.68 -2.47 -3.48
C LEU A 230 -0.96 -3.73 -3.96
N ASN A 231 -0.70 -4.69 -3.06
CA ASN A 231 -0.02 -5.94 -3.34
C ASN A 231 1.32 -5.75 -4.09
N GLY A 232 2.00 -4.64 -3.77
CA GLY A 232 3.29 -4.32 -4.38
C GLY A 232 3.95 -3.08 -3.79
N THR A 233 5.25 -2.99 -3.99
CA THR A 233 6.07 -1.86 -3.56
C THR A 233 6.09 -0.75 -4.62
N MET A 234 6.32 0.48 -4.21
CA MET A 234 6.35 1.61 -5.15
C MET A 234 7.60 1.62 -6.05
N ASP A 235 8.59 0.77 -5.76
CA ASP A 235 9.72 0.50 -6.64
C ASP A 235 9.33 -0.34 -7.88
N ASP A 236 8.20 -1.05 -7.84
CA ASP A 236 7.74 -1.85 -8.97
C ASP A 236 7.18 -0.95 -10.08
N ARG A 237 7.71 -1.14 -11.28
CA ARG A 237 7.34 -0.39 -12.50
C ARG A 237 5.84 -0.42 -12.83
N ALA A 238 5.09 -1.39 -12.32
CA ALA A 238 3.65 -1.47 -12.50
C ALA A 238 2.93 -0.25 -11.92
N PHE A 239 3.51 0.39 -10.90
CA PHE A 239 2.95 1.57 -10.23
C PHE A 239 3.39 2.91 -10.84
N ALA A 240 4.18 2.92 -11.91
CA ALA A 240 4.65 4.17 -12.53
C ALA A 240 3.51 5.16 -12.87
N GLY A 241 2.34 4.66 -13.27
CA GLY A 241 1.15 5.48 -13.53
C GLY A 241 0.56 6.13 -12.27
N VAL A 242 0.73 5.50 -11.11
CA VAL A 242 0.30 6.02 -9.81
C VAL A 242 1.35 6.96 -9.23
N THR A 243 2.63 6.52 -9.17
CA THR A 243 3.73 7.28 -8.54
C THR A 243 4.14 8.53 -9.33
N SER A 244 3.79 8.61 -10.64
CA SER A 244 3.93 9.85 -11.40
C SER A 244 2.94 10.96 -11.00
N ARG A 245 1.96 10.65 -10.15
CA ARG A 245 0.86 11.54 -9.75
C ARG A 245 0.73 11.71 -8.25
N LEU A 246 1.09 10.68 -7.48
CA LEU A 246 1.00 10.63 -6.04
C LEU A 246 2.36 10.28 -5.45
N ARG A 247 2.66 10.85 -4.27
CA ARG A 247 3.90 10.64 -3.52
C ARG A 247 3.64 9.66 -2.38
N PRO A 248 4.45 8.61 -2.19
CA PRO A 248 4.32 7.71 -1.04
C PRO A 248 4.67 8.44 0.26
N VAL A 249 3.78 8.41 1.25
CA VAL A 249 4.00 9.11 2.53
C VAL A 249 5.20 8.56 3.30
N GLN A 250 5.48 7.25 3.19
CA GLN A 250 6.62 6.62 3.85
C GLN A 250 7.96 7.17 3.35
N ASP A 251 8.03 7.51 2.08
CA ASP A 251 9.27 8.04 1.49
C ASP A 251 9.54 9.48 1.94
N GLU A 252 8.51 10.22 2.35
CA GLU A 252 8.61 11.62 2.74
C GLU A 252 8.68 11.84 4.26
N ALA A 253 7.83 11.16 5.02
CA ALA A 253 7.64 11.38 6.44
C ALA A 253 7.66 10.09 7.28
N GLY A 254 8.19 8.99 6.72
CA GLY A 254 8.20 7.69 7.39
C GLY A 254 9.40 7.48 8.31
N ASP A 255 9.22 6.60 9.29
CA ASP A 255 10.28 5.98 10.06
C ASP A 255 10.56 4.57 9.51
N GLY A 256 11.78 4.35 9.05
CA GLY A 256 12.22 3.07 8.49
C GLY A 256 11.57 2.71 7.14
N PHE A 257 11.60 1.42 6.84
CA PHE A 257 11.13 0.87 5.55
C PHE A 257 9.60 0.78 5.44
N GLY A 258 8.88 0.82 6.55
CA GLY A 258 7.42 0.71 6.56
C GLY A 258 6.90 -0.65 6.08
N PHE A 259 7.64 -1.74 6.31
CA PHE A 259 7.20 -3.08 5.94
C PHE A 259 5.94 -3.47 6.70
N SER A 260 4.91 -3.90 5.98
CA SER A 260 3.58 -4.21 6.53
C SER A 260 3.20 -5.69 6.40
N TRP A 261 3.88 -6.45 5.53
CA TRP A 261 3.53 -7.85 5.25
C TRP A 261 4.77 -8.76 5.16
N PRO A 262 4.65 -10.03 5.63
CA PRO A 262 3.60 -10.58 6.47
C PRO A 262 3.74 -10.06 7.92
N ALA A 263 2.62 -9.88 8.65
CA ALA A 263 2.63 -9.28 9.99
C ALA A 263 3.57 -9.97 11.00
N ALA A 264 3.72 -11.30 10.90
CA ALA A 264 4.60 -12.07 11.78
C ALA A 264 6.11 -11.80 11.56
N PHE A 265 6.50 -11.40 10.33
CA PHE A 265 7.88 -11.05 9.97
C PHE A 265 7.84 -10.11 8.75
N PRO A 266 7.66 -8.80 8.97
CA PRO A 266 7.44 -7.86 7.88
C PRO A 266 8.65 -7.77 6.94
N MET A 267 8.42 -8.00 5.65
CA MET A 267 9.45 -8.06 4.61
C MET A 267 9.17 -7.17 3.39
N ALA A 268 7.90 -6.77 3.19
CA ALA A 268 7.48 -5.97 2.06
C ALA A 268 6.49 -4.90 2.50
N ARG A 269 6.60 -3.71 1.93
CA ARG A 269 5.65 -2.61 2.08
C ARG A 269 4.65 -2.70 0.93
N ILE A 270 3.57 -3.45 1.13
CA ILE A 270 2.52 -3.64 0.12
C ILE A 270 1.23 -2.87 0.44
N ASP A 271 1.04 -2.52 1.72
CA ASP A 271 0.04 -1.58 2.16
C ASP A 271 0.61 -0.16 2.04
N GLN A 272 -0.11 0.71 1.36
CA GLN A 272 0.41 1.98 0.90
C GLN A 272 -0.54 3.13 1.24
N ILE A 273 0.05 4.27 1.57
CA ILE A 273 -0.64 5.56 1.56
C ILE A 273 0.15 6.50 0.65
N LEU A 274 -0.54 7.08 -0.35
CA LEU A 274 0.07 8.01 -1.29
C LEU A 274 -0.77 9.27 -1.37
N VAL A 275 -0.12 10.42 -1.55
CA VAL A 275 -0.76 11.72 -1.47
C VAL A 275 -0.41 12.64 -2.64
N ARG A 276 -1.28 13.61 -2.89
CA ARG A 276 -1.07 14.77 -3.74
C ARG A 276 -1.79 15.99 -3.15
N GLY A 277 -1.15 17.15 -3.15
CA GLY A 277 -1.75 18.41 -2.71
C GLY A 277 -1.97 18.53 -1.20
N VAL A 278 -1.37 17.62 -0.42
CA VAL A 278 -1.28 17.64 1.05
C VAL A 278 0.13 17.22 1.46
N GLU A 279 0.55 17.59 2.68
CA GLU A 279 1.90 17.33 3.18
C GLU A 279 1.88 16.24 4.25
N PRO A 280 2.56 15.09 4.05
CA PRO A 280 2.73 14.09 5.10
C PRO A 280 3.58 14.64 6.25
N ARG A 281 3.12 14.45 7.48
CA ARG A 281 3.86 14.81 8.71
C ARG A 281 4.47 13.59 9.38
N SER A 282 3.80 12.46 9.29
CA SER A 282 4.31 11.18 9.76
C SER A 282 3.81 10.04 8.88
N ALA A 283 4.56 8.95 8.84
CA ALA A 283 4.09 7.68 8.31
C ALA A 283 4.68 6.54 9.14
N SER A 284 3.84 5.63 9.58
CA SER A 284 4.21 4.57 10.50
C SER A 284 3.45 3.28 10.23
N VAL A 285 3.99 2.18 10.76
CA VAL A 285 3.33 0.89 10.82
C VAL A 285 2.83 0.69 12.24
N LEU A 286 1.55 0.36 12.38
CA LEU A 286 0.91 0.18 13.68
C LEU A 286 1.07 -1.26 14.19
N PRO A 287 0.80 -1.51 15.48
CA PRO A 287 0.86 -2.86 16.06
C PRO A 287 -0.05 -3.85 15.34
N ALA A 288 0.37 -5.13 15.33
CA ALA A 288 -0.38 -6.23 14.73
C ALA A 288 -1.77 -6.39 15.38
N THR A 289 -2.73 -6.73 14.54
CA THR A 289 -4.10 -7.10 14.91
C THR A 289 -4.31 -8.62 14.74
N GLY A 290 -5.45 -9.07 14.25
CA GLY A 290 -5.67 -10.48 13.87
C GLY A 290 -5.36 -10.79 12.40
N SER A 291 -4.90 -9.81 11.62
CA SER A 291 -4.57 -9.93 10.20
C SER A 291 -3.14 -10.41 9.97
N ASP A 292 -2.88 -10.96 8.80
CA ASP A 292 -1.52 -11.21 8.30
C ASP A 292 -0.85 -9.95 7.69
N HIS A 293 -1.55 -8.82 7.70
CA HIS A 293 -1.01 -7.49 7.43
C HIS A 293 -0.88 -6.65 8.70
N LEU A 294 0.03 -5.69 8.71
CA LEU A 294 0.08 -4.64 9.72
C LEU A 294 -0.64 -3.39 9.20
N PRO A 295 -1.40 -2.67 10.05
CA PRO A 295 -2.00 -1.41 9.65
C PRO A 295 -0.93 -0.36 9.37
N VAL A 296 -1.17 0.52 8.40
CA VAL A 296 -0.30 1.66 8.10
C VAL A 296 -1.04 2.96 8.36
N ALA A 297 -0.33 3.94 8.92
CA ALA A 297 -0.88 5.21 9.34
C ALA A 297 -0.07 6.38 8.79
N THR A 298 -0.73 7.50 8.58
CA THR A 298 -0.11 8.78 8.28
C THR A 298 -0.87 9.92 8.97
N GLU A 299 -0.13 10.95 9.37
CA GLU A 299 -0.70 12.26 9.65
C GLU A 299 -0.39 13.17 8.46
N ILE A 300 -1.39 13.92 8.02
CA ILE A 300 -1.24 14.89 6.93
C ILE A 300 -1.59 16.30 7.38
N ASP A 301 -1.03 17.26 6.67
CA ASP A 301 -1.28 18.70 6.80
C ASP A 301 -1.63 19.30 5.43
N TRP A 302 -2.02 20.58 5.35
CA TRP A 302 -2.61 21.24 4.16
C TRP A 302 -1.67 22.21 3.47
#